data_d27d598ff491f2ebf2a2fd028e891411
#
_entry.id   d27d598ff491f2ebf2a2fd028e891411
#
_cell.length_a   1.000
_cell.length_b   1.000
_cell.length_c   1.000
_cell.angle_alpha   90.00
_cell.angle_beta   90.00
_cell.angle_gamma   90.00
#
_symmetry.space_group_name_H-M   'P 1'
#
loop_
_entity.id
_entity.type
_entity.pdbx_description
1 polymer ?
#
loop_
_entity_poly.entity_id
_entity_poly.type
_entity_poly.pdbx_seq_one_letter_code
_entity_poly.pdbx_strand_id
1 'polypeptide(L)'
;RWALEYYGEKLTMATAFGAEGCVLVAMLAELRDETGIATDIFNLDTGYQFPQTLALKSKLEKRYNHSIRTIRPEETPAAAEARLGGPPCLKEPDVCCYNRKVVPLARALDGYEAYSTAVRRDQTPERQGIPIIGFDPRHNIVKIAPLANWTKEDVWNYIREHDVPTNILHEQGFASIGCWPVTRPVQINEDERAGRWAGSDKRECGLHLHSHLPIAGRSTPVDGLTAQTTKV
;
A
#
# COMPACT_ATOMS: atom_id res chain seq x y z
N ARG A 1 -4.40 -11.29 13.65
CA ARG A 1 -5.55 -11.85 14.38
C ARG A 1 -6.27 -10.79 15.20
N TRP A 2 -5.61 -10.19 16.22
CA TRP A 2 -6.23 -9.17 17.08
C TRP A 2 -6.99 -8.08 16.28
N ALA A 3 -6.38 -7.54 15.24
CA ALA A 3 -7.02 -6.49 14.45
C ALA A 3 -8.29 -6.99 13.73
N LEU A 4 -8.26 -8.22 13.22
CA LEU A 4 -9.39 -8.84 12.57
C LEU A 4 -10.56 -9.08 13.56
N GLU A 5 -10.24 -9.62 14.73
CA GLU A 5 -11.23 -9.89 15.78
C GLU A 5 -11.82 -8.60 16.38
N TYR A 6 -11.01 -7.52 16.50
CA TYR A 6 -11.45 -6.26 17.09
C TYR A 6 -12.27 -5.39 16.11
N TYR A 7 -11.82 -5.25 14.86
CA TYR A 7 -12.47 -4.37 13.88
C TYR A 7 -13.46 -5.09 12.97
N GLY A 8 -13.35 -6.41 12.80
CA GLY A 8 -14.23 -7.19 11.93
C GLY A 8 -14.32 -6.59 10.52
N GLU A 9 -15.53 -6.32 10.07
CA GLU A 9 -15.82 -5.72 8.76
C GLU A 9 -15.33 -4.26 8.62
N LYS A 10 -14.93 -3.62 9.72
CA LYS A 10 -14.35 -2.27 9.71
C LYS A 10 -12.84 -2.24 9.47
N LEU A 11 -12.22 -3.42 9.31
CA LEU A 11 -10.84 -3.57 8.87
C LEU A 11 -10.78 -3.75 7.36
N THR A 12 -9.88 -3.03 6.70
CA THR A 12 -9.52 -3.27 5.29
C THR A 12 -8.01 -3.39 5.11
N MET A 13 -7.57 -3.89 3.97
CA MET A 13 -6.16 -3.99 3.60
C MET A 13 -5.89 -3.35 2.24
N ALA A 14 -4.91 -2.45 2.18
CA ALA A 14 -4.39 -1.90 0.94
C ALA A 14 -3.18 -2.72 0.45
N THR A 15 -3.20 -3.16 -0.81
CA THR A 15 -2.07 -3.89 -1.41
C THR A 15 -1.69 -3.36 -2.78
N ALA A 16 -0.40 -3.37 -3.09
CA ALA A 16 0.16 -3.15 -4.43
C ALA A 16 0.81 -4.42 -5.00
N PHE A 17 0.56 -5.57 -4.36
CA PHE A 17 1.10 -6.88 -4.75
C PHE A 17 2.64 -6.95 -4.76
N GLY A 18 3.33 -6.18 -3.92
CA GLY A 18 4.71 -6.45 -3.54
C GLY A 18 4.78 -7.75 -2.72
N ALA A 19 5.97 -8.31 -2.52
CA ALA A 19 6.18 -9.55 -1.77
C ALA A 19 5.46 -9.55 -0.42
N GLU A 20 5.64 -8.47 0.36
CA GLU A 20 4.99 -8.27 1.66
C GLU A 20 3.46 -8.24 1.56
N GLY A 21 2.94 -7.59 0.50
CA GLY A 21 1.51 -7.53 0.24
C GLY A 21 0.92 -8.90 -0.04
N CYS A 22 1.66 -9.76 -0.77
CA CYS A 22 1.26 -11.14 -1.05
C CYS A 22 1.25 -11.98 0.23
N VAL A 23 2.26 -11.81 1.11
CA VAL A 23 2.30 -12.46 2.43
C VAL A 23 1.09 -12.09 3.28
N LEU A 24 0.73 -10.81 3.37
CA LEU A 24 -0.46 -10.41 4.13
C LEU A 24 -1.77 -10.94 3.52
N VAL A 25 -1.88 -11.02 2.19
CA VAL A 25 -3.04 -11.66 1.55
C VAL A 25 -3.15 -13.11 1.95
N ALA A 26 -2.04 -13.87 1.96
CA ALA A 26 -2.00 -15.27 2.41
C ALA A 26 -2.42 -15.39 3.88
N MET A 27 -1.81 -14.61 4.78
CA MET A 27 -2.13 -14.62 6.21
C MET A 27 -3.61 -14.27 6.49
N LEU A 28 -4.18 -13.32 5.77
CA LEU A 28 -5.59 -12.95 5.91
C LEU A 28 -6.52 -14.05 5.41
N ALA A 29 -6.12 -14.80 4.38
CA ALA A 29 -6.87 -15.96 3.91
C ALA A 29 -6.85 -17.09 4.95
N GLU A 30 -5.69 -17.40 5.54
CA GLU A 30 -5.56 -18.36 6.62
C GLU A 30 -6.41 -17.97 7.83
N LEU A 31 -6.33 -16.71 8.27
CA LEU A 31 -7.13 -16.20 9.38
C LEU A 31 -8.63 -16.24 9.10
N ARG A 32 -9.06 -15.95 7.87
CA ARG A 32 -10.46 -16.09 7.46
C ARG A 32 -10.92 -17.56 7.61
N ASP A 33 -10.12 -18.51 7.16
CA ASP A 33 -10.46 -19.93 7.22
C ASP A 33 -10.52 -20.44 8.67
N GLU A 34 -9.74 -19.86 9.57
CA GLU A 34 -9.75 -20.17 11.00
C GLU A 34 -10.89 -19.50 11.78
N THR A 35 -11.19 -18.23 11.45
CA THR A 35 -12.10 -17.39 12.27
C THR A 35 -13.47 -17.20 11.64
N GLY A 36 -13.63 -17.46 10.35
CA GLY A 36 -14.81 -17.13 9.57
C GLY A 36 -14.95 -15.65 9.21
N ILE A 37 -13.99 -14.79 9.62
CA ILE A 37 -14.05 -13.34 9.39
C ILE A 37 -13.22 -12.99 8.14
N ALA A 38 -13.87 -12.50 7.10
CA ALA A 38 -13.22 -12.03 5.89
C ALA A 38 -12.83 -10.54 6.00
N THR A 39 -11.61 -10.21 5.58
CA THR A 39 -11.15 -8.81 5.48
C THR A 39 -11.36 -8.31 4.05
N ASP A 40 -11.93 -7.12 3.87
CA ASP A 40 -11.91 -6.46 2.56
C ASP A 40 -10.47 -6.11 2.16
N ILE A 41 -10.07 -6.53 0.98
CA ILE A 41 -8.75 -6.22 0.41
C ILE A 41 -8.93 -5.41 -0.87
N PHE A 42 -8.16 -4.34 -1.03
CA PHE A 42 -8.20 -3.55 -2.26
C PHE A 42 -6.81 -3.23 -2.81
N ASN A 43 -6.77 -3.05 -4.12
CA ASN A 43 -5.62 -2.58 -4.88
C ASN A 43 -5.89 -1.20 -5.46
N LEU A 44 -4.92 -0.30 -5.36
CA LEU A 44 -4.93 0.99 -6.04
C LEU A 44 -4.36 0.81 -7.45
N ASP A 45 -5.23 0.56 -8.43
CA ASP A 45 -4.84 0.48 -9.83
C ASP A 45 -4.63 1.89 -10.40
N THR A 46 -3.38 2.29 -10.49
CA THR A 46 -3.00 3.60 -11.03
C THR A 46 -3.21 3.76 -12.54
N GLY A 47 -3.54 2.69 -13.25
CA GLY A 47 -3.52 2.60 -14.70
C GLY A 47 -2.12 2.43 -15.30
N TYR A 48 -1.08 2.41 -14.42
CA TYR A 48 0.32 2.22 -14.81
C TYR A 48 0.96 1.04 -14.07
N GLN A 49 0.16 0.09 -13.59
CA GLN A 49 0.71 -1.16 -13.07
C GLN A 49 1.22 -2.05 -14.21
N PHE A 50 2.26 -2.82 -13.93
CA PHE A 50 2.75 -3.82 -14.89
C PHE A 50 1.66 -4.87 -15.18
N PRO A 51 1.56 -5.39 -16.42
CA PRO A 51 0.66 -6.51 -16.73
C PRO A 51 0.87 -7.72 -15.81
N GLN A 52 2.13 -7.99 -15.43
CA GLN A 52 2.48 -9.04 -14.48
C GLN A 52 1.89 -8.82 -13.09
N THR A 53 1.77 -7.56 -12.64
CA THR A 53 1.12 -7.21 -11.38
C THR A 53 -0.39 -7.49 -11.44
N LEU A 54 -1.03 -7.16 -12.55
CA LEU A 54 -2.46 -7.44 -12.76
C LEU A 54 -2.73 -8.95 -12.87
N ALA A 55 -1.85 -9.69 -13.54
CA ALA A 55 -1.94 -11.15 -13.61
C ALA A 55 -1.75 -11.81 -12.23
N LEU A 56 -0.84 -11.28 -11.40
CA LEU A 56 -0.65 -11.74 -10.02
C LEU A 56 -1.91 -11.53 -9.17
N LYS A 57 -2.60 -10.40 -9.31
CA LYS A 57 -3.89 -10.17 -8.63
C LYS A 57 -4.84 -11.36 -8.87
N SER A 58 -5.08 -11.70 -10.13
CA SER A 58 -5.97 -12.80 -10.51
C SER A 58 -5.49 -14.15 -9.98
N LYS A 59 -4.16 -14.38 -9.93
CA LYS A 59 -3.56 -15.59 -9.36
C LYS A 59 -3.81 -15.69 -7.85
N LEU A 60 -3.66 -14.59 -7.11
CA LEU A 60 -3.94 -14.52 -5.67
C LEU A 60 -5.43 -14.72 -5.37
N GLU A 61 -6.32 -14.06 -6.12
CA GLU A 61 -7.77 -14.21 -5.98
C GLU A 61 -8.20 -15.68 -6.15
N LYS A 62 -7.65 -16.34 -7.16
CA LYS A 62 -7.92 -17.77 -7.41
C LYS A 62 -7.32 -18.68 -6.33
N ARG A 63 -6.07 -18.43 -5.92
CA ARG A 63 -5.35 -19.25 -4.95
C ARG A 63 -6.03 -19.25 -3.58
N TYR A 64 -6.48 -18.07 -3.15
CA TYR A 64 -7.03 -17.86 -1.81
C TYR A 64 -8.56 -17.75 -1.80
N ASN A 65 -9.22 -17.94 -2.93
CA ASN A 65 -10.68 -17.76 -3.05
C ASN A 65 -11.16 -16.47 -2.38
N HIS A 66 -10.49 -15.36 -2.70
CA HIS A 66 -10.71 -14.05 -2.11
C HIS A 66 -10.75 -12.96 -3.18
N SER A 67 -11.86 -12.24 -3.28
CA SER A 67 -11.98 -11.13 -4.23
C SER A 67 -11.22 -9.91 -3.72
N ILE A 68 -10.43 -9.27 -4.59
CA ILE A 68 -9.66 -8.07 -4.27
C ILE A 68 -10.23 -6.90 -5.06
N ARG A 69 -10.80 -5.90 -4.38
CA ARG A 69 -11.38 -4.72 -5.03
C ARG A 69 -10.32 -3.93 -5.77
N THR A 70 -10.69 -3.38 -6.92
CA THR A 70 -9.84 -2.48 -7.70
C THR A 70 -10.33 -1.05 -7.59
N ILE A 71 -9.52 -0.16 -7.05
CA ILE A 71 -9.80 1.27 -6.90
C ILE A 71 -8.99 2.04 -7.93
N ARG A 72 -9.67 2.80 -8.78
CA ARG A 72 -9.03 3.57 -9.87
C ARG A 72 -9.16 5.07 -9.65
N PRO A 73 -8.21 5.87 -10.17
CA PRO A 73 -8.37 7.32 -10.33
C PRO A 73 -9.58 7.64 -11.21
N GLU A 74 -10.13 8.84 -11.07
CA GLU A 74 -11.20 9.33 -11.96
C GLU A 74 -10.69 9.60 -13.37
N GLU A 75 -9.52 10.25 -13.46
CA GLU A 75 -8.87 10.53 -14.74
C GLU A 75 -8.20 9.28 -15.30
N THR A 76 -8.54 8.89 -16.52
CA THR A 76 -7.88 7.76 -17.20
C THR A 76 -6.42 8.07 -17.54
N PRO A 77 -5.55 7.06 -17.77
CA PRO A 77 -4.20 7.29 -18.27
C PRO A 77 -4.19 8.09 -19.59
N ALA A 78 -5.03 7.74 -20.54
CA ALA A 78 -5.11 8.41 -21.84
C ALA A 78 -5.48 9.90 -21.72
N ALA A 79 -6.44 10.25 -20.85
CA ALA A 79 -6.82 11.65 -20.62
C ALA A 79 -5.68 12.45 -19.98
N ALA A 80 -4.99 11.87 -18.99
CA ALA A 80 -3.84 12.50 -18.34
C ALA A 80 -2.67 12.70 -19.32
N GLU A 81 -2.38 11.71 -20.14
CA GLU A 81 -1.32 11.79 -21.16
C GLU A 81 -1.62 12.80 -22.24
N ALA A 82 -2.87 12.88 -22.70
CA ALA A 82 -3.29 13.91 -23.66
C ALA A 82 -3.12 15.32 -23.10
N ARG A 83 -3.42 15.52 -21.80
CA ARG A 83 -3.27 16.82 -21.14
C ARG A 83 -1.81 17.23 -20.92
N LEU A 84 -0.92 16.26 -20.60
CA LEU A 84 0.46 16.51 -20.17
C LEU A 84 1.51 16.25 -21.26
N GLY A 85 1.11 15.67 -22.40
CA GLY A 85 2.05 15.26 -23.46
C GLY A 85 2.92 14.07 -23.04
N GLY A 86 2.37 13.12 -22.26
CA GLY A 86 3.02 11.90 -21.84
C GLY A 86 2.63 11.45 -20.43
N PRO A 87 3.18 10.32 -19.94
CA PRO A 87 2.82 9.74 -18.65
C PRO A 87 3.00 10.74 -17.49
N PRO A 88 1.95 10.98 -16.66
CA PRO A 88 2.00 11.95 -15.56
C PRO A 88 3.14 11.70 -14.57
N CYS A 89 3.48 10.44 -14.34
CA CYS A 89 4.55 10.07 -13.41
C CYS A 89 5.96 10.49 -13.87
N LEU A 90 6.14 10.80 -15.16
CA LEU A 90 7.39 11.34 -15.72
C LEU A 90 7.39 12.88 -15.79
N LYS A 91 6.21 13.50 -15.82
CA LYS A 91 6.05 14.96 -15.93
C LYS A 91 5.92 15.63 -14.57
N GLU A 92 5.02 15.12 -13.75
CA GLU A 92 4.64 15.67 -12.46
C GLU A 92 4.51 14.51 -11.43
N PRO A 93 5.61 13.87 -11.01
CA PRO A 93 5.58 12.63 -10.24
C PRO A 93 4.83 12.74 -8.90
N ASP A 94 4.87 13.89 -8.22
CA ASP A 94 4.17 14.10 -6.96
C ASP A 94 2.67 14.27 -7.17
N VAL A 95 2.27 15.09 -8.13
CA VAL A 95 0.87 15.28 -8.53
C VAL A 95 0.27 13.97 -9.03
N CYS A 96 1.03 13.22 -9.82
CA CYS A 96 0.62 11.90 -10.28
C CYS A 96 0.35 10.94 -9.12
N CYS A 97 1.28 10.84 -8.15
CA CYS A 97 1.09 9.98 -6.97
C CYS A 97 -0.08 10.46 -6.11
N TYR A 98 -0.27 11.76 -5.95
CA TYR A 98 -1.41 12.30 -5.22
C TYR A 98 -2.74 11.90 -5.87
N ASN A 99 -2.93 12.21 -7.15
CA ASN A 99 -4.18 11.95 -7.86
C ASN A 99 -4.45 10.46 -8.09
N ARG A 100 -3.41 9.64 -8.28
CA ARG A 100 -3.56 8.22 -8.63
C ARG A 100 -3.39 7.24 -7.48
N LYS A 101 -3.01 7.73 -6.29
CA LYS A 101 -2.83 6.88 -5.10
C LYS A 101 -3.47 7.50 -3.86
N VAL A 102 -3.11 8.75 -3.50
CA VAL A 102 -3.57 9.36 -2.25
C VAL A 102 -5.07 9.61 -2.28
N VAL A 103 -5.58 10.24 -3.32
CA VAL A 103 -7.03 10.48 -3.47
C VAL A 103 -7.82 9.19 -3.56
N PRO A 104 -7.44 8.19 -4.39
CA PRO A 104 -8.12 6.89 -4.41
C PRO A 104 -8.06 6.14 -3.08
N LEU A 105 -6.94 6.22 -2.33
CA LEU A 105 -6.84 5.64 -1.01
C LEU A 105 -7.86 6.25 -0.04
N ALA A 106 -7.97 7.57 -0.01
CA ALA A 106 -8.92 8.25 0.85
C ALA A 106 -10.37 7.78 0.60
N ARG A 107 -10.76 7.61 -0.67
CA ARG A 107 -12.08 7.06 -1.03
C ARG A 107 -12.23 5.60 -0.63
N ALA A 108 -11.17 4.80 -0.78
CA ALA A 108 -11.21 3.38 -0.45
C ALA A 108 -11.33 3.12 1.05
N LEU A 109 -10.82 4.04 1.89
CA LEU A 109 -10.86 3.96 3.35
C LEU A 109 -12.15 4.52 3.96
N ASP A 110 -13.02 5.09 3.16
CA ASP A 110 -14.29 5.64 3.68
C ASP A 110 -15.17 4.55 4.27
N GLY A 111 -15.67 4.78 5.50
CA GLY A 111 -16.48 3.82 6.25
C GLY A 111 -15.68 2.76 7.03
N TYR A 112 -14.35 2.68 6.90
CA TYR A 112 -13.51 1.81 7.72
C TYR A 112 -12.95 2.52 8.95
N GLU A 113 -12.62 1.75 9.98
CA GLU A 113 -12.03 2.24 11.24
C GLU A 113 -10.53 1.90 11.34
N ALA A 114 -10.10 0.86 10.62
CA ALA A 114 -8.69 0.47 10.54
C ALA A 114 -8.32 -0.02 9.14
N TYR A 115 -7.06 0.19 8.76
CA TYR A 115 -6.52 -0.43 7.56
C TYR A 115 -5.14 -1.02 7.80
N SER A 116 -4.89 -2.17 7.16
CA SER A 116 -3.61 -2.85 7.18
C SER A 116 -2.77 -2.50 5.96
N THR A 117 -1.46 -2.40 6.16
CA THR A 117 -0.47 -2.15 5.12
C THR A 117 0.77 -3.02 5.33
N ALA A 118 1.36 -3.46 4.23
CA ALA A 118 2.48 -4.38 4.22
C ALA A 118 3.85 -3.67 4.27
N VAL A 119 3.99 -2.65 5.13
CA VAL A 119 5.24 -1.89 5.27
C VAL A 119 6.15 -2.55 6.30
N ARG A 120 7.44 -2.62 5.99
CA ARG A 120 8.50 -3.01 6.92
C ARG A 120 9.39 -1.81 7.24
N ARG A 121 9.98 -1.80 8.43
CA ARG A 121 10.90 -0.74 8.89
C ARG A 121 12.23 -0.75 8.15
N ASP A 122 12.71 -1.91 7.73
CA ASP A 122 13.99 -2.08 7.03
C ASP A 122 13.98 -1.69 5.55
N GLN A 123 12.81 -1.35 5.00
CA GLN A 123 12.66 -1.02 3.58
C GLN A 123 13.31 0.31 3.19
N THR A 124 13.27 1.32 4.06
CA THR A 124 13.89 2.63 3.87
C THR A 124 14.11 3.34 5.20
N PRO A 125 15.06 4.32 5.27
CA PRO A 125 15.25 5.15 6.47
C PRO A 125 13.96 5.85 6.93
N GLU A 126 13.13 6.31 5.99
CA GLU A 126 11.88 7.01 6.29
C GLU A 126 10.83 6.11 6.95
N ARG A 127 11.00 4.78 6.83
CA ARG A 127 10.09 3.78 7.39
C ARG A 127 10.52 3.22 8.73
N GLN A 128 11.75 3.50 9.19
CA GLN A 128 12.29 2.94 10.43
C GLN A 128 11.43 3.23 11.66
N GLY A 129 10.77 4.38 11.72
CA GLY A 129 9.91 4.78 12.83
C GLY A 129 8.44 4.34 12.72
N ILE A 130 8.05 3.56 11.73
CA ILE A 130 6.64 3.15 11.55
C ILE A 130 6.20 2.26 12.72
N PRO A 131 5.12 2.62 13.46
CA PRO A 131 4.58 1.77 14.50
C PRO A 131 3.84 0.57 13.91
N ILE A 132 3.76 -0.55 14.65
CA ILE A 132 2.92 -1.69 14.27
C ILE A 132 1.45 -1.28 14.26
N ILE A 133 1.02 -0.52 15.25
CA ILE A 133 -0.31 0.08 15.35
C ILE A 133 -0.10 1.58 15.55
N GLY A 134 -0.66 2.39 14.68
CA GLY A 134 -0.58 3.83 14.73
C GLY A 134 -1.87 4.47 14.23
N PHE A 135 -1.96 5.78 14.32
CA PHE A 135 -3.08 6.56 13.81
C PHE A 135 -2.64 7.34 12.57
N ASP A 136 -3.43 7.27 11.51
CA ASP A 136 -3.24 8.10 10.31
C ASP A 136 -4.19 9.30 10.35
N PRO A 137 -3.70 10.49 10.76
CA PRO A 137 -4.56 11.66 10.92
C PRO A 137 -5.12 12.17 9.58
N ARG A 138 -4.49 11.86 8.46
CA ARG A 138 -4.97 12.27 7.13
C ARG A 138 -6.29 11.60 6.76
N HIS A 139 -6.49 10.38 7.23
CA HIS A 139 -7.69 9.58 6.96
C HIS A 139 -8.57 9.40 8.20
N ASN A 140 -8.13 9.90 9.38
CA ASN A 140 -8.80 9.72 10.67
C ASN A 140 -9.09 8.23 10.96
N ILE A 141 -8.08 7.38 10.83
CA ILE A 141 -8.21 5.93 10.85
C ILE A 141 -6.98 5.27 11.51
N VAL A 142 -7.18 4.12 12.13
CA VAL A 142 -6.06 3.33 12.66
C VAL A 142 -5.30 2.65 11.50
N LYS A 143 -3.98 2.77 11.51
CA LYS A 143 -3.09 2.14 10.54
C LYS A 143 -2.30 1.02 11.20
N ILE A 144 -2.35 -0.16 10.61
CA ILE A 144 -1.71 -1.36 11.15
C ILE A 144 -0.67 -1.86 10.15
N ALA A 145 0.55 -2.05 10.61
CA ALA A 145 1.66 -2.58 9.84
C ALA A 145 2.16 -3.91 10.47
N PRO A 146 1.51 -5.04 10.21
CA PRO A 146 1.80 -6.30 10.89
C PRO A 146 3.23 -6.78 10.65
N LEU A 147 3.80 -6.47 9.48
CA LEU A 147 5.14 -6.86 9.08
C LEU A 147 6.21 -5.82 9.44
N ALA A 148 5.90 -4.79 10.25
CA ALA A 148 6.83 -3.69 10.54
C ALA A 148 8.20 -4.15 11.06
N ASN A 149 8.24 -5.21 11.87
CA ASN A 149 9.46 -5.80 12.45
C ASN A 149 10.07 -6.93 11.59
N TRP A 150 9.45 -7.31 10.50
CA TRP A 150 9.96 -8.35 9.64
C TRP A 150 11.13 -7.82 8.81
N THR A 151 12.09 -8.71 8.56
CA THR A 151 13.16 -8.50 7.59
C THR A 151 12.72 -8.94 6.20
N LYS A 152 13.48 -8.54 5.19
CA LYS A 152 13.33 -9.08 3.83
C LYS A 152 13.43 -10.61 3.82
N GLU A 153 14.36 -11.14 4.59
CA GLU A 153 14.58 -12.59 4.68
C GLU A 153 13.35 -13.30 5.26
N ASP A 154 12.73 -12.77 6.31
CA ASP A 154 11.52 -13.31 6.90
C ASP A 154 10.37 -13.39 5.87
N VAL A 155 10.20 -12.33 5.06
CA VAL A 155 9.19 -12.30 4.00
C VAL A 155 9.42 -13.40 2.97
N TRP A 156 10.65 -13.54 2.48
CA TRP A 156 10.97 -14.55 1.48
C TRP A 156 10.98 -15.97 2.03
N ASN A 157 11.29 -16.16 3.33
CA ASN A 157 11.17 -17.44 4.02
C ASN A 157 9.69 -17.86 4.06
N TYR A 158 8.81 -16.97 4.52
CA TYR A 158 7.38 -17.23 4.56
C TYR A 158 6.81 -17.56 3.15
N ILE A 159 7.21 -16.79 2.13
CA ILE A 159 6.80 -17.03 0.73
C ILE A 159 7.16 -18.45 0.29
N ARG A 160 8.39 -18.91 0.57
CA ARG A 160 8.83 -20.26 0.20
C ARG A 160 8.14 -21.36 1.01
N GLU A 161 7.96 -21.13 2.30
CA GLU A 161 7.33 -22.10 3.21
C GLU A 161 5.84 -22.35 2.87
N HIS A 162 5.13 -21.27 2.51
CA HIS A 162 3.68 -21.31 2.23
C HIS A 162 3.33 -21.29 0.73
N ASP A 163 4.31 -21.43 -0.16
CA ASP A 163 4.11 -21.35 -1.63
C ASP A 163 3.27 -20.13 -2.04
N VAL A 164 3.57 -18.96 -1.49
CA VAL A 164 2.80 -17.72 -1.75
C VAL A 164 3.11 -17.22 -3.16
N PRO A 165 2.10 -17.00 -4.02
CA PRO A 165 2.33 -16.44 -5.35
C PRO A 165 2.94 -15.04 -5.27
N THR A 166 4.01 -14.81 -6.03
CA THR A 166 4.70 -13.53 -6.12
C THR A 166 4.77 -13.03 -7.56
N ASN A 167 5.18 -11.76 -7.72
CA ASN A 167 5.34 -11.17 -9.04
C ASN A 167 6.59 -11.72 -9.72
N ILE A 168 6.42 -12.26 -10.93
CA ILE A 168 7.52 -12.80 -11.74
C ILE A 168 8.62 -11.77 -12.02
N LEU A 169 8.34 -10.49 -11.94
CA LEU A 169 9.32 -9.42 -12.10
C LEU A 169 10.43 -9.47 -11.03
N HIS A 170 10.19 -10.08 -9.86
CA HIS A 170 11.25 -10.31 -8.87
C HIS A 170 12.38 -11.19 -9.42
N GLU A 171 12.05 -12.20 -10.22
CA GLU A 171 13.02 -13.05 -10.90
C GLU A 171 13.79 -12.31 -12.00
N GLN A 172 13.27 -11.17 -12.47
CA GLN A 172 13.89 -10.30 -13.47
C GLN A 172 14.66 -9.13 -12.84
N GLY A 173 14.96 -9.20 -11.53
CA GLY A 173 15.75 -8.21 -10.82
C GLY A 173 14.99 -6.99 -10.32
N PHE A 174 13.66 -6.98 -10.39
CA PHE A 174 12.86 -5.90 -9.77
C PHE A 174 12.72 -6.15 -8.26
N ALA A 175 13.59 -5.59 -7.46
CA ALA A 175 13.51 -5.72 -5.99
C ALA A 175 12.29 -4.98 -5.40
N SER A 176 11.87 -3.87 -6.00
CA SER A 176 10.66 -3.12 -5.64
C SER A 176 9.85 -2.79 -6.88
N ILE A 177 8.55 -3.11 -6.88
CA ILE A 177 7.68 -2.96 -8.05
C ILE A 177 6.68 -1.82 -7.82
N GLY A 178 6.52 -0.96 -8.82
CA GLY A 178 5.57 0.15 -8.78
C GLY A 178 4.93 0.43 -10.14
N CYS A 179 4.76 1.71 -10.52
CA CYS A 179 4.29 2.07 -11.85
C CYS A 179 5.38 1.81 -12.90
N TRP A 180 5.03 1.14 -14.01
CA TRP A 180 6.00 0.70 -15.03
C TRP A 180 6.84 1.84 -15.62
N PRO A 181 6.35 3.08 -15.86
CA PRO A 181 7.18 4.12 -16.48
C PRO A 181 8.31 4.63 -15.57
N VAL A 182 8.22 4.36 -14.25
CA VAL A 182 9.16 4.86 -13.22
C VAL A 182 9.71 3.72 -12.35
N THR A 183 9.77 2.53 -12.90
CA THR A 183 10.32 1.36 -12.18
C THR A 183 11.19 0.54 -13.13
N ARG A 184 12.43 0.29 -12.71
CA ARG A 184 13.41 -0.58 -13.41
C ARG A 184 13.93 -1.68 -12.48
N PRO A 185 14.53 -2.72 -12.99
CA PRO A 185 15.30 -3.65 -12.17
C PRO A 185 16.47 -2.93 -11.50
N VAL A 186 16.91 -3.44 -10.35
CA VAL A 186 18.10 -2.97 -9.63
C VAL A 186 19.34 -3.72 -10.10
N GLN A 187 20.50 -3.06 -10.02
CA GLN A 187 21.79 -3.68 -10.28
C GLN A 187 22.32 -4.38 -9.01
N ILE A 188 23.35 -5.19 -9.19
CA ILE A 188 24.05 -5.81 -8.05
C ILE A 188 24.60 -4.70 -7.14
N ASN A 189 24.31 -4.82 -5.83
CA ASN A 189 24.69 -3.86 -4.77
C ASN A 189 23.93 -2.52 -4.80
N GLU A 190 22.89 -2.35 -5.60
CA GLU A 190 21.96 -1.23 -5.44
C GLU A 190 20.99 -1.49 -4.30
N ASP A 191 20.50 -0.39 -3.68
CA ASP A 191 19.38 -0.42 -2.74
C ASP A 191 18.12 -1.03 -3.38
N GLU A 192 17.29 -1.75 -2.60
CA GLU A 192 16.06 -2.38 -3.10
C GLU A 192 15.14 -1.42 -3.85
N ARG A 193 15.16 -0.16 -3.47
CA ARG A 193 14.29 0.86 -4.07
C ARG A 193 14.98 1.75 -5.08
N ALA A 194 16.28 1.52 -5.37
CA ALA A 194 17.04 2.29 -6.38
C ALA A 194 16.41 2.24 -7.78
N GLY A 195 15.66 1.18 -8.08
CA GLY A 195 14.87 1.09 -9.31
C GLY A 195 13.62 1.95 -9.35
N ARG A 196 13.19 2.57 -8.23
CA ARG A 196 11.98 3.40 -8.13
C ARG A 196 12.31 4.86 -8.38
N TRP A 197 11.61 5.49 -9.34
CA TRP A 197 11.86 6.87 -9.78
C TRP A 197 13.33 7.15 -10.09
N ALA A 198 14.03 6.16 -10.66
CA ALA A 198 15.44 6.30 -11.02
C ALA A 198 15.66 7.55 -11.88
N GLY A 199 16.66 8.36 -11.51
CA GLY A 199 16.93 9.65 -12.17
C GLY A 199 16.13 10.84 -11.61
N SER A 200 15.39 10.66 -10.51
CA SER A 200 14.72 11.76 -9.80
C SER A 200 15.03 11.72 -8.30
N ASP A 201 14.83 12.84 -7.61
CA ASP A 201 15.02 12.94 -6.16
C ASP A 201 13.86 12.31 -5.35
N LYS A 202 12.83 11.83 -6.03
CA LYS A 202 11.66 11.23 -5.38
C LYS A 202 12.02 9.88 -4.76
N ARG A 203 11.71 9.71 -3.47
CA ARG A 203 11.97 8.49 -2.70
C ARG A 203 10.70 7.71 -2.36
N GLU A 204 9.59 8.40 -2.07
CA GLU A 204 8.34 7.80 -1.63
C GLU A 204 7.12 8.34 -2.38
N CYS A 205 6.04 7.55 -2.45
CA CYS A 205 4.83 7.90 -3.20
C CYS A 205 3.79 8.73 -2.40
N GLY A 206 4.12 9.13 -1.18
CA GLY A 206 3.21 9.90 -0.31
C GLY A 206 2.17 9.07 0.46
N LEU A 207 1.99 7.78 0.16
CA LEU A 207 1.05 6.92 0.91
C LEU A 207 1.49 6.65 2.35
N HIS A 208 2.81 6.63 2.59
CA HIS A 208 3.39 6.24 3.87
C HIS A 208 4.08 7.38 4.61
N LEU A 209 4.25 8.51 3.97
CA LEU A 209 4.83 9.71 4.59
C LEU A 209 3.75 10.50 5.33
N HIS A 210 4.13 11.11 6.45
CA HIS A 210 3.34 12.13 7.14
C HIS A 210 3.45 13.46 6.37
N SER A 211 3.01 13.50 5.10
CA SER A 211 3.03 14.72 4.32
C SER A 211 1.91 15.65 4.78
N HIS A 212 2.24 16.93 5.01
CA HIS A 212 1.32 17.98 5.47
C HIS A 212 0.36 18.49 4.38
N LEU A 213 0.16 17.76 3.29
CA LEU A 213 -0.80 18.17 2.26
C LEU A 213 -2.21 17.80 2.70
N PRO A 214 -3.13 18.77 2.86
CA PRO A 214 -4.52 18.49 3.18
C PRO A 214 -5.18 17.73 2.04
N ILE A 215 -5.96 16.72 2.36
CA ILE A 215 -6.81 16.03 1.40
C ILE A 215 -7.99 16.95 1.11
N ALA A 216 -8.08 17.47 -0.12
CA ALA A 216 -9.20 18.29 -0.54
C ALA A 216 -10.50 17.48 -0.40
N GLY A 217 -11.46 17.97 0.41
CA GLY A 217 -12.81 17.41 0.51
C GLY A 217 -13.25 16.84 1.85
N ARG A 218 -12.39 16.79 2.89
CA ARG A 218 -12.87 16.54 4.27
C ARG A 218 -12.77 17.82 5.10
N SER A 219 -13.91 18.29 5.62
CA SER A 219 -13.96 19.31 6.66
C SER A 219 -13.21 18.81 7.89
N THR A 220 -12.25 19.58 8.38
CA THR A 220 -11.58 19.37 9.67
C THR A 220 -12.65 19.29 10.77
N PRO A 221 -12.59 18.30 11.68
CA PRO A 221 -13.39 18.38 12.90
C PRO A 221 -12.93 19.61 13.67
N VAL A 222 -13.88 20.48 14.00
CA VAL A 222 -13.68 21.67 14.81
C VAL A 222 -13.08 21.29 16.17
N ASP A 223 -12.08 22.07 16.58
CA ASP A 223 -11.49 22.09 17.91
C ASP A 223 -12.55 21.99 19.03
N GLY A 224 -12.37 21.01 19.88
CA GLY A 224 -13.27 20.84 21.04
C GLY A 224 -12.89 19.69 21.96
N LEU A 225 -11.62 19.62 22.36
CA LEU A 225 -11.25 18.86 23.58
C LEU A 225 -10.12 19.59 24.31
N THR A 226 -10.52 20.55 25.12
CA THR A 226 -9.69 21.10 26.20
C THR A 226 -9.38 19.98 27.19
N ALA A 227 -8.09 19.65 27.28
CA ALA A 227 -7.55 18.78 28.32
C ALA A 227 -7.82 19.43 29.70
N GLN A 228 -8.77 18.89 30.45
CA GLN A 228 -8.83 19.12 31.87
C GLN A 228 -7.81 18.22 32.57
N THR A 229 -6.70 18.82 32.95
CA THR A 229 -5.77 18.26 33.94
C THR A 229 -6.43 18.33 35.29
N THR A 230 -6.91 17.21 35.80
CA THR A 230 -7.26 17.08 37.21
C THR A 230 -6.03 16.57 37.96
N LYS A 231 -5.47 17.47 38.79
CA LYS A 231 -4.54 17.10 39.87
C LYS A 231 -5.34 16.43 41.00
N VAL A 232 -4.97 15.26 41.41
CA VAL A 232 -4.93 14.76 42.80
C VAL A 232 -3.76 13.83 42.94
#